data_8364bcade5bd2fbd3dd199950c5d7583
#
_entry.id   8364bcade5bd2fbd3dd199950c5d7583
#
_cell.length_a   1.000
_cell.length_b   1.000
_cell.length_c   1.000
_cell.angle_alpha   90.00
_cell.angle_beta   90.00
_cell.angle_gamma   90.00
#
_symmetry.space_group_name_H-M   'P 1'
#
loop_
_entity.id
_entity.type
_entity.pdbx_description
1 polymer ?
#
loop_
_entity_poly.entity_id
_entity_poly.type
_entity_poly.pdbx_seq_one_letter_code
_entity_poly.pdbx_strand_id
1 'polypeptide(L)'
;MLQINRHILDNGLRLVHAQDTSTQMVALNILYNVGARDENPEHTGFAHLFEHLMFGGSVNIPDYDAPLQLAGGENNAWTNNDITNYYLTVPRQNVETGFWLESDRMLSLDFSERSLEVQRGVVMEEFKQRCLNQPYGDVGHLLRPLAYRVHPYQWPTIGKELSHIANATLEEVKDFFFRFYAPNNAVLAVTGNISFEEALHLTEKWFGPIPRREVPLRQLPPEPVQTEERRLVVERNVPLDSLFMAYHMCDRADSDYYAFDILSDILSNGRSSRLNQHLVQEKQLFSSIDAYISGTLDAGLFHISGKPAAGVSLEEAEAAVREELNELQSALIQEQELEKVKNKFESTQIFGNINYLNVATNLAWFELNGRAEDMEKEVERYRAVTADRLNAVAQTAFREENGVVLYYKSSRGEKDETCLLYTSPSPRDGATS
;
A
#
# COMPACT_ATOMS: atom_id res chain seq x y z
N MET A 1 -18.50 18.28 8.17
CA MET A 1 -17.59 18.85 7.14
C MET A 1 -16.33 19.27 7.87
N LEU A 2 -15.19 18.68 7.51
CA LEU A 2 -13.88 18.97 8.10
C LEU A 2 -13.42 20.36 7.65
N GLN A 3 -12.96 21.21 8.56
CA GLN A 3 -12.36 22.49 8.15
C GLN A 3 -10.92 22.25 7.73
N ILE A 4 -10.66 22.28 6.43
CA ILE A 4 -9.35 22.05 5.84
C ILE A 4 -8.71 23.40 5.52
N ASN A 5 -7.51 23.64 6.07
CA ASN A 5 -6.68 24.80 5.78
C ASN A 5 -5.47 24.37 4.94
N ARG A 6 -5.01 25.23 4.04
CA ARG A 6 -3.91 24.91 3.10
C ARG A 6 -2.97 26.11 2.98
N HIS A 7 -1.68 25.81 2.84
CA HIS A 7 -0.65 26.80 2.52
C HIS A 7 0.47 26.15 1.70
N ILE A 8 1.07 26.90 0.81
CA ILE A 8 2.24 26.43 0.04
C ILE A 8 3.39 27.38 0.39
N LEU A 9 4.47 26.80 0.95
CA LEU A 9 5.69 27.54 1.28
C LEU A 9 6.42 27.95 0.00
N ASP A 10 7.29 28.96 0.10
CA ASP A 10 8.12 29.44 -1.02
C ASP A 10 8.99 28.34 -1.64
N ASN A 11 9.44 27.38 -0.83
CA ASN A 11 10.20 26.22 -1.28
C ASN A 11 9.33 25.12 -1.95
N GLY A 12 8.01 25.31 -1.97
CA GLY A 12 7.05 24.43 -2.63
C GLY A 12 6.47 23.31 -1.76
N LEU A 13 6.81 23.24 -0.45
CA LEU A 13 6.17 22.32 0.47
C LEU A 13 4.69 22.70 0.63
N ARG A 14 3.80 21.73 0.49
CA ARG A 14 2.36 21.90 0.67
C ARG A 14 1.99 21.52 2.10
N LEU A 15 1.50 22.48 2.89
CA LEU A 15 0.92 22.26 4.20
C LEU A 15 -0.60 22.08 4.04
N VAL A 16 -1.14 21.01 4.61
CA VAL A 16 -2.58 20.78 4.78
C VAL A 16 -2.87 20.56 6.26
N HIS A 17 -3.90 21.18 6.77
CA HIS A 17 -4.20 21.16 8.20
C HIS A 17 -5.68 20.95 8.46
N ALA A 18 -5.98 20.15 9.51
CA ALA A 18 -7.32 20.03 10.07
C ALA A 18 -7.25 19.94 11.59
N GLN A 19 -7.91 20.90 12.26
CA GLN A 19 -7.92 20.95 13.72
C GLN A 19 -8.92 19.97 14.31
N ASP A 20 -8.48 19.24 15.35
CA ASP A 20 -9.36 18.43 16.22
C ASP A 20 -9.02 18.71 17.68
N THR A 21 -9.89 19.46 18.35
CA THR A 21 -9.73 19.83 19.78
C THR A 21 -10.22 18.75 20.74
N SER A 22 -10.79 17.66 20.24
CA SER A 22 -11.28 16.54 21.07
C SER A 22 -10.14 15.66 21.61
N THR A 23 -8.98 15.72 20.98
CA THR A 23 -7.76 15.02 21.40
C THR A 23 -6.73 15.96 22.04
N GLN A 24 -5.76 15.40 22.77
CA GLN A 24 -4.56 16.13 23.25
C GLN A 24 -3.33 15.80 22.41
N MET A 25 -3.51 15.12 21.31
CA MET A 25 -2.43 14.68 20.42
C MET A 25 -2.43 15.49 19.13
N VAL A 26 -1.28 15.50 18.46
CA VAL A 26 -1.10 16.03 17.12
C VAL A 26 -0.42 14.96 16.28
N ALA A 27 -0.88 14.78 15.05
CA ALA A 27 -0.23 13.98 14.03
C ALA A 27 0.45 14.88 12.99
N LEU A 28 1.67 14.55 12.63
CA LEU A 28 2.37 15.05 11.47
C LEU A 28 2.54 13.89 10.50
N ASN A 29 2.11 14.07 9.25
CA ASN A 29 2.26 13.09 8.19
C ASN A 29 2.93 13.74 6.99
N ILE A 30 4.11 13.25 6.60
CA ILE A 30 4.81 13.70 5.41
C ILE A 30 4.75 12.63 4.34
N LEU A 31 4.13 12.98 3.23
CA LEU A 31 3.97 12.13 2.06
C LEU A 31 4.86 12.64 0.94
N TYR A 32 5.86 11.81 0.55
CA TYR A 32 6.71 12.09 -0.60
C TYR A 32 6.17 11.41 -1.85
N ASN A 33 6.14 12.15 -2.95
CA ASN A 33 5.74 11.63 -4.28
C ASN A 33 6.89 10.84 -4.92
N VAL A 34 7.28 9.76 -4.27
CA VAL A 34 8.31 8.82 -4.71
C VAL A 34 8.01 7.44 -4.18
N GLY A 35 8.10 6.43 -5.02
CA GLY A 35 7.90 5.03 -4.69
C GLY A 35 8.73 4.11 -5.58
N ALA A 36 8.45 2.81 -5.52
CA ALA A 36 9.21 1.83 -6.30
C ALA A 36 9.15 2.05 -7.82
N ARG A 37 8.14 2.72 -8.35
CA ARG A 37 8.04 3.05 -9.78
C ARG A 37 9.07 4.08 -10.26
N ASP A 38 9.69 4.82 -9.33
CA ASP A 38 10.68 5.85 -9.64
C ASP A 38 12.11 5.31 -9.69
N GLU A 39 12.28 4.01 -9.43
CA GLU A 39 13.56 3.33 -9.37
C GLU A 39 14.11 3.00 -10.76
N ASN A 40 15.43 2.88 -10.83
CA ASN A 40 16.09 2.32 -12.00
C ASN A 40 15.85 0.79 -12.02
N PRO A 41 15.43 0.19 -13.15
CA PRO A 41 15.25 -1.26 -13.27
C PRO A 41 16.45 -2.13 -12.88
N GLU A 42 17.66 -1.57 -12.97
CA GLU A 42 18.93 -2.22 -12.58
C GLU A 42 19.26 -2.02 -11.09
N HIS A 43 18.51 -1.15 -10.37
CA HIS A 43 18.75 -0.76 -8.99
C HIS A 43 17.41 -0.58 -8.26
N THR A 44 16.69 -1.68 -8.03
CA THR A 44 15.36 -1.65 -7.41
C THR A 44 15.41 -1.89 -5.90
N GLY A 45 14.35 -1.48 -5.20
CA GLY A 45 14.25 -1.56 -3.73
C GLY A 45 14.78 -0.30 -3.03
N PHE A 46 15.16 0.74 -3.77
CA PHE A 46 15.71 1.98 -3.21
C PHE A 46 14.68 2.77 -2.43
N ALA A 47 13.44 2.88 -2.90
CA ALA A 47 12.39 3.58 -2.17
C ALA A 47 12.15 2.95 -0.78
N HIS A 48 12.16 1.62 -0.69
CA HIS A 48 12.06 0.89 0.57
C HIS A 48 13.33 1.02 1.42
N LEU A 49 14.52 0.97 0.82
CA LEU A 49 15.77 1.24 1.53
C LEU A 49 15.77 2.64 2.15
N PHE A 50 15.20 3.64 1.45
CA PHE A 50 15.05 5.00 1.98
C PHE A 50 14.07 5.08 3.13
N GLU A 51 13.01 4.30 3.14
CA GLU A 51 12.13 4.20 4.31
C GLU A 51 12.95 3.91 5.58
N HIS A 52 13.87 2.96 5.50
CA HIS A 52 14.76 2.62 6.60
C HIS A 52 15.84 3.67 6.87
N LEU A 53 16.50 4.19 5.83
CA LEU A 53 17.58 5.18 5.97
C LEU A 53 17.10 6.46 6.64
N MET A 54 15.85 6.86 6.47
CA MET A 54 15.26 8.06 7.09
C MET A 54 15.18 7.97 8.63
N PHE A 55 15.35 6.77 9.21
CA PHE A 55 15.46 6.56 10.66
C PHE A 55 16.91 6.33 11.11
N GLY A 56 17.85 6.23 10.17
CA GLY A 56 19.26 5.97 10.44
C GLY A 56 20.09 7.18 10.90
N GLY A 57 19.43 8.32 11.14
CA GLY A 57 20.06 9.59 11.52
C GLY A 57 20.08 10.63 10.40
N SER A 58 20.02 11.88 10.78
CA SER A 58 20.04 13.03 9.88
C SER A 58 21.23 13.96 10.23
N VAL A 59 21.40 15.01 9.45
CA VAL A 59 22.59 15.89 9.53
C VAL A 59 22.85 16.47 10.93
N ASN A 60 21.80 16.77 11.70
CA ASN A 60 21.91 17.31 13.06
C ASN A 60 21.40 16.37 14.15
N ILE A 61 20.71 15.27 13.77
CA ILE A 61 20.03 14.37 14.69
C ILE A 61 20.51 12.94 14.43
N PRO A 62 21.46 12.43 15.25
CA PRO A 62 22.03 11.11 15.04
C PRO A 62 21.09 9.95 15.39
N ASP A 63 20.07 10.21 16.21
CA ASP A 63 19.06 9.25 16.64
C ASP A 63 17.69 9.92 16.59
N TYR A 64 16.83 9.46 15.68
CA TYR A 64 15.50 10.00 15.47
C TYR A 64 14.53 9.61 16.60
N ASP A 65 14.60 8.37 17.08
CA ASP A 65 13.63 7.82 18.01
C ASP A 65 13.79 8.34 19.43
N ALA A 66 15.01 8.54 19.89
CA ALA A 66 15.28 8.96 21.26
C ALA A 66 14.59 10.29 21.65
N PRO A 67 14.73 11.41 20.90
CA PRO A 67 14.02 12.64 21.23
C PRO A 67 12.50 12.53 21.05
N LEU A 68 12.02 11.72 20.11
CA LEU A 68 10.58 11.50 19.92
C LEU A 68 9.97 10.75 21.11
N GLN A 69 10.62 9.70 21.59
CA GLN A 69 10.17 8.94 22.77
C GLN A 69 10.19 9.80 24.03
N LEU A 70 11.22 10.65 24.20
CA LEU A 70 11.26 11.61 25.31
C LEU A 70 10.12 12.63 25.25
N ALA A 71 9.67 12.98 24.04
CA ALA A 71 8.52 13.85 23.82
C ALA A 71 7.17 13.11 24.02
N GLY A 72 7.18 11.79 24.23
CA GLY A 72 5.99 10.96 24.34
C GLY A 72 5.32 10.67 22.98
N GLY A 73 6.09 10.70 21.91
CA GLY A 73 5.60 10.45 20.56
C GLY A 73 5.87 9.04 20.06
N GLU A 74 5.19 8.68 19.00
CA GLU A 74 5.34 7.44 18.25
C GLU A 74 5.45 7.77 16.76
N ASN A 75 6.13 6.93 16.00
CA ASN A 75 6.29 7.08 14.56
C ASN A 75 6.13 5.76 13.81
N ASN A 76 5.91 5.86 12.52
CA ASN A 76 6.07 4.76 11.57
C ASN A 76 6.23 5.30 10.15
N ALA A 77 6.51 4.40 9.21
CA ALA A 77 6.57 4.70 7.79
C ALA A 77 6.08 3.51 6.96
N TRP A 78 5.79 3.78 5.70
CA TRP A 78 5.52 2.75 4.71
C TRP A 78 5.79 3.27 3.30
N THR A 79 6.18 2.35 2.42
CA THR A 79 6.45 2.61 1.01
C THR A 79 5.60 1.68 0.16
N ASN A 80 5.08 2.20 -0.93
CA ASN A 80 4.45 1.41 -1.97
C ASN A 80 5.07 1.71 -3.35
N ASN A 81 4.37 1.33 -4.40
CA ASN A 81 4.86 1.56 -5.75
C ASN A 81 4.95 3.06 -6.10
N ASP A 82 4.13 3.91 -5.50
CA ASP A 82 3.87 5.29 -5.92
C ASP A 82 4.42 6.35 -4.98
N ILE A 83 4.37 6.07 -3.68
CA ILE A 83 4.62 7.04 -2.61
C ILE A 83 5.37 6.41 -1.45
N THR A 84 6.08 7.26 -0.69
CA THR A 84 6.68 6.94 0.60
C THR A 84 6.11 7.88 1.65
N ASN A 85 5.57 7.32 2.71
CA ASN A 85 4.86 8.05 3.76
C ASN A 85 5.54 7.87 5.11
N TYR A 86 5.74 8.98 5.81
CA TYR A 86 6.26 9.02 7.16
C TYR A 86 5.27 9.75 8.05
N TYR A 87 5.05 9.24 9.25
CA TYR A 87 4.18 9.92 10.21
C TYR A 87 4.68 9.76 11.63
N LEU A 88 4.32 10.71 12.43
CA LEU A 88 4.47 10.66 13.87
C LEU A 88 3.22 11.21 14.56
N THR A 89 3.01 10.77 15.78
CA THR A 89 2.05 11.37 16.70
C THR A 89 2.79 11.82 17.95
N VAL A 90 2.39 12.95 18.53
CA VAL A 90 3.04 13.53 19.68
C VAL A 90 2.03 14.32 20.53
N PRO A 91 2.18 14.36 21.86
CA PRO A 91 1.38 15.24 22.69
C PRO A 91 1.52 16.71 22.27
N ARG A 92 0.41 17.45 22.29
CA ARG A 92 0.35 18.85 21.83
C ARG A 92 1.45 19.75 22.40
N GLN A 93 1.76 19.60 23.70
CA GLN A 93 2.78 20.43 24.34
C GLN A 93 4.20 20.20 23.81
N ASN A 94 4.45 19.09 23.11
CA ASN A 94 5.72 18.70 22.57
C ASN A 94 5.72 18.68 21.02
N VAL A 95 4.71 19.29 20.39
CA VAL A 95 4.49 19.21 18.94
C VAL A 95 5.68 19.72 18.12
N GLU A 96 6.40 20.73 18.61
CA GLU A 96 7.55 21.30 17.92
C GLU A 96 8.67 20.29 17.72
N THR A 97 8.82 19.29 18.62
CA THR A 97 9.77 18.18 18.43
C THR A 97 9.50 17.44 17.12
N GLY A 98 8.23 17.20 16.77
CA GLY A 98 7.87 16.57 15.50
C GLY A 98 8.29 17.37 14.28
N PHE A 99 8.06 18.69 14.28
CA PHE A 99 8.49 19.58 13.19
C PHE A 99 10.00 19.62 13.04
N TRP A 100 10.73 19.68 14.15
CA TRP A 100 12.19 19.64 14.16
C TRP A 100 12.73 18.33 13.57
N LEU A 101 12.24 17.17 14.03
CA LEU A 101 12.68 15.86 13.56
C LEU A 101 12.43 15.67 12.05
N GLU A 102 11.22 15.98 11.61
CA GLU A 102 10.81 15.78 10.22
C GLU A 102 11.55 16.73 9.26
N SER A 103 11.78 17.98 9.68
CA SER A 103 12.49 18.95 8.85
C SER A 103 13.97 18.60 8.71
N ASP A 104 14.61 18.10 9.76
CA ASP A 104 16.04 17.76 9.73
C ASP A 104 16.32 16.61 8.76
N ARG A 105 15.51 15.54 8.78
CA ARG A 105 15.67 14.45 7.83
C ARG A 105 15.29 14.83 6.38
N MET A 106 14.39 15.81 6.17
CA MET A 106 14.12 16.36 4.84
C MET A 106 15.30 17.23 4.35
N LEU A 107 15.97 17.92 5.23
CA LEU A 107 17.15 18.73 4.90
C LEU A 107 18.30 17.86 4.37
N SER A 108 18.71 16.88 5.15
CA SER A 108 19.73 15.90 4.75
C SER A 108 19.84 14.76 5.76
N LEU A 109 20.08 13.56 5.26
CA LEU A 109 20.50 12.44 6.11
C LEU A 109 21.99 12.53 6.47
N ASP A 110 22.43 11.72 7.43
CA ASP A 110 23.84 11.60 7.82
C ASP A 110 24.73 11.12 6.65
N PHE A 111 24.20 10.26 5.78
CA PHE A 111 24.89 9.67 4.62
C PHE A 111 26.27 9.08 4.97
N SER A 112 26.39 8.43 6.12
CA SER A 112 27.61 7.71 6.48
C SER A 112 27.58 6.28 5.91
N GLU A 113 28.77 5.75 5.58
CA GLU A 113 28.95 4.35 5.18
C GLU A 113 28.38 3.39 6.23
N ARG A 114 28.52 3.74 7.50
CA ARG A 114 28.00 2.95 8.62
C ARG A 114 26.47 2.87 8.61
N SER A 115 25.80 4.02 8.42
CA SER A 115 24.33 4.06 8.36
C SER A 115 23.81 3.25 7.18
N LEU A 116 24.43 3.42 6.01
CA LEU A 116 24.07 2.63 4.82
C LEU A 116 24.27 1.12 5.04
N GLU A 117 25.39 0.70 5.60
CA GLU A 117 25.68 -0.71 5.85
C GLU A 117 24.69 -1.35 6.82
N VAL A 118 24.32 -0.63 7.89
CA VAL A 118 23.33 -1.12 8.86
C VAL A 118 21.97 -1.29 8.19
N GLN A 119 21.45 -0.26 7.51
CA GLN A 119 20.12 -0.32 6.93
C GLN A 119 20.05 -1.26 5.73
N ARG A 120 21.10 -1.35 4.92
CA ARG A 120 21.24 -2.35 3.88
C ARG A 120 21.15 -3.77 4.45
N GLY A 121 21.83 -4.05 5.56
CA GLY A 121 21.75 -5.33 6.27
C GLY A 121 20.33 -5.65 6.74
N VAL A 122 19.62 -4.68 7.30
CA VAL A 122 18.22 -4.83 7.74
C VAL A 122 17.30 -5.16 6.57
N VAL A 123 17.35 -4.38 5.49
CA VAL A 123 16.50 -4.58 4.30
C VAL A 123 16.81 -5.90 3.61
N MET A 124 18.08 -6.30 3.54
CA MET A 124 18.47 -7.60 2.98
C MET A 124 17.91 -8.76 3.79
N GLU A 125 17.91 -8.66 5.12
CA GLU A 125 17.36 -9.70 5.98
C GLU A 125 15.82 -9.75 5.85
N GLU A 126 15.17 -8.60 5.76
CA GLU A 126 13.74 -8.52 5.51
C GLU A 126 13.36 -9.15 4.16
N PHE A 127 14.15 -8.88 3.11
CA PHE A 127 13.96 -9.52 1.80
C PHE A 127 14.02 -11.04 1.92
N LYS A 128 15.04 -11.59 2.62
CA LYS A 128 15.15 -13.02 2.83
C LYS A 128 13.95 -13.58 3.58
N GLN A 129 13.55 -12.93 4.68
CA GLN A 129 12.42 -13.39 5.49
C GLN A 129 11.12 -13.35 4.70
N ARG A 130 10.79 -12.24 4.04
CA ARG A 130 9.51 -12.07 3.35
C ARG A 130 9.43 -12.81 2.02
N CYS A 131 10.54 -12.88 1.26
CA CYS A 131 10.49 -13.39 -0.11
C CYS A 131 11.07 -14.81 -0.25
N LEU A 132 12.06 -15.19 0.55
CA LEU A 132 12.76 -16.46 0.39
C LEU A 132 12.37 -17.51 1.44
N ASN A 133 12.17 -17.09 2.69
CA ASN A 133 11.97 -18.00 3.82
C ASN A 133 10.50 -18.19 4.20
N GLN A 134 9.61 -17.33 3.73
CA GLN A 134 8.18 -17.44 4.01
C GLN A 134 7.47 -18.23 2.89
N PRO A 135 6.57 -19.17 3.20
CA PRO A 135 5.73 -19.81 2.18
C PRO A 135 4.99 -18.76 1.34
N TYR A 136 4.99 -18.94 0.03
CA TYR A 136 4.38 -18.02 -0.96
C TYR A 136 5.02 -16.61 -1.00
N GLY A 137 6.17 -16.39 -0.38
CA GLY A 137 6.83 -15.09 -0.30
C GLY A 137 7.29 -14.52 -1.65
N ASP A 138 7.56 -15.39 -2.63
CA ASP A 138 7.98 -15.01 -3.98
C ASP A 138 6.82 -14.73 -4.96
N VAL A 139 5.56 -14.83 -4.54
CA VAL A 139 4.38 -14.61 -5.40
C VAL A 139 4.43 -13.24 -6.10
N GLY A 140 4.78 -12.18 -5.37
CA GLY A 140 4.91 -10.84 -5.96
C GLY A 140 5.99 -10.77 -7.05
N HIS A 141 7.10 -11.50 -6.89
CA HIS A 141 8.19 -11.58 -7.87
C HIS A 141 7.83 -12.42 -9.10
N LEU A 142 6.84 -13.30 -8.99
CA LEU A 142 6.35 -14.13 -10.09
C LEU A 142 5.18 -13.49 -10.84
N LEU A 143 4.19 -13.00 -10.11
CA LEU A 143 2.94 -12.48 -10.69
C LEU A 143 3.12 -11.11 -11.35
N ARG A 144 3.88 -10.19 -10.72
CA ARG A 144 4.07 -8.84 -11.24
C ARG A 144 4.76 -8.80 -12.61
N PRO A 145 5.92 -9.45 -12.86
CA PRO A 145 6.52 -9.46 -14.20
C PRO A 145 5.71 -10.28 -15.22
N LEU A 146 4.80 -11.14 -14.78
CA LEU A 146 3.86 -11.81 -15.66
C LEU A 146 2.75 -10.84 -16.11
N ALA A 147 2.27 -9.98 -15.22
CA ALA A 147 1.27 -8.96 -15.51
C ALA A 147 1.87 -7.77 -16.30
N TYR A 148 2.95 -7.19 -15.80
CA TYR A 148 3.57 -6.00 -16.39
C TYR A 148 4.84 -6.37 -17.19
N ARG A 149 4.91 -5.92 -18.44
CA ARG A 149 6.04 -6.18 -19.34
C ARG A 149 7.01 -5.01 -19.40
N VAL A 150 6.51 -3.79 -19.27
CA VAL A 150 7.29 -2.56 -19.42
C VAL A 150 7.14 -1.59 -18.26
N HIS A 151 5.96 -1.55 -17.63
CA HIS A 151 5.71 -0.63 -16.53
C HIS A 151 6.51 -1.03 -15.28
N PRO A 152 7.05 -0.06 -14.50
CA PRO A 152 7.81 -0.34 -13.27
C PRO A 152 7.06 -1.12 -12.18
N TYR A 153 5.73 -1.25 -12.26
CA TYR A 153 4.99 -2.12 -11.37
C TYR A 153 5.33 -3.62 -11.50
N GLN A 154 6.17 -3.98 -12.46
CA GLN A 154 6.68 -5.34 -12.63
C GLN A 154 7.57 -5.82 -11.48
N TRP A 155 8.11 -4.93 -10.64
CA TRP A 155 8.84 -5.34 -9.44
C TRP A 155 8.15 -4.93 -8.15
N PRO A 156 8.30 -5.71 -7.07
CA PRO A 156 7.77 -5.35 -5.77
C PRO A 156 8.59 -4.25 -5.10
N THR A 157 7.99 -3.55 -4.16
CA THR A 157 8.60 -2.44 -3.41
C THR A 157 9.90 -2.81 -2.70
N ILE A 158 10.00 -4.06 -2.22
CA ILE A 158 11.23 -4.57 -1.57
C ILE A 158 12.39 -4.76 -2.55
N GLY A 159 12.17 -4.61 -3.83
CA GLY A 159 13.14 -4.78 -4.90
C GLY A 159 12.97 -6.08 -5.68
N LYS A 160 13.48 -6.08 -6.91
CA LYS A 160 13.46 -7.23 -7.82
C LYS A 160 14.44 -8.32 -7.40
N GLU A 161 15.62 -7.92 -6.98
CA GLU A 161 16.73 -8.81 -6.62
C GLU A 161 17.49 -8.32 -5.39
N LEU A 162 17.87 -9.25 -4.54
CA LEU A 162 18.66 -8.95 -3.32
C LEU A 162 19.98 -8.24 -3.64
N SER A 163 20.59 -8.57 -4.79
CA SER A 163 21.83 -7.96 -5.27
C SER A 163 21.72 -6.46 -5.49
N HIS A 164 20.55 -5.92 -5.87
CA HIS A 164 20.34 -4.50 -6.07
C HIS A 164 20.53 -3.72 -4.75
N ILE A 165 20.04 -4.26 -3.65
CA ILE A 165 20.23 -3.67 -2.33
C ILE A 165 21.65 -3.91 -1.81
N ALA A 166 22.19 -5.13 -1.99
CA ALA A 166 23.54 -5.47 -1.54
C ALA A 166 24.63 -4.58 -2.16
N ASN A 167 24.45 -4.19 -3.41
CA ASN A 167 25.42 -3.39 -4.18
C ASN A 167 25.14 -1.88 -4.17
N ALA A 168 24.06 -1.43 -3.48
CA ALA A 168 23.74 -0.01 -3.39
C ALA A 168 24.91 0.80 -2.82
N THR A 169 25.35 1.82 -3.55
CA THR A 169 26.45 2.69 -3.16
C THR A 169 25.94 3.95 -2.45
N LEU A 170 26.80 4.57 -1.65
CA LEU A 170 26.46 5.82 -0.96
C LEU A 170 26.18 6.96 -1.95
N GLU A 171 26.82 6.97 -3.12
CA GLU A 171 26.60 7.96 -4.16
C GLU A 171 25.19 7.83 -4.77
N GLU A 172 24.78 6.62 -5.14
CA GLU A 172 23.44 6.36 -5.65
C GLU A 172 22.35 6.70 -4.63
N VAL A 173 22.60 6.38 -3.36
CA VAL A 173 21.71 6.74 -2.25
C VAL A 173 21.58 8.26 -2.13
N LYS A 174 22.67 9.01 -2.18
CA LYS A 174 22.63 10.48 -2.16
C LYS A 174 21.88 11.04 -3.36
N ASP A 175 22.17 10.54 -4.57
CA ASP A 175 21.49 10.99 -5.79
C ASP A 175 19.97 10.78 -5.68
N PHE A 176 19.52 9.60 -5.26
CA PHE A 176 18.10 9.29 -5.09
C PHE A 176 17.43 10.23 -4.07
N PHE A 177 18.08 10.48 -2.93
CA PHE A 177 17.56 11.41 -1.92
C PHE A 177 17.38 12.83 -2.47
N PHE A 178 18.44 13.39 -3.06
CA PHE A 178 18.40 14.78 -3.53
C PHE A 178 17.48 14.99 -4.73
N ARG A 179 17.17 13.92 -5.49
CA ARG A 179 16.20 13.95 -6.58
C ARG A 179 14.75 13.91 -6.11
N PHE A 180 14.44 13.17 -5.06
CA PHE A 180 13.06 12.86 -4.74
C PHE A 180 12.59 13.37 -3.38
N TYR A 181 13.45 13.40 -2.35
CA TYR A 181 13.06 13.79 -1.00
C TYR A 181 13.20 15.31 -0.79
N ALA A 182 12.45 16.07 -1.58
CA ALA A 182 12.48 17.52 -1.63
C ALA A 182 11.18 18.13 -1.07
N PRO A 183 11.19 19.34 -0.49
CA PRO A 183 9.99 19.99 0.00
C PRO A 183 8.92 20.15 -1.09
N ASN A 184 9.32 20.51 -2.31
CA ASN A 184 8.39 20.65 -3.44
C ASN A 184 7.92 19.33 -4.07
N ASN A 185 8.36 18.19 -3.53
CA ASN A 185 7.86 16.85 -3.87
C ASN A 185 7.11 16.19 -2.71
N ALA A 186 6.72 16.98 -1.71
CA ALA A 186 6.11 16.49 -0.48
C ALA A 186 4.83 17.24 -0.12
N VAL A 187 4.00 16.57 0.69
CA VAL A 187 2.87 17.16 1.40
C VAL A 187 3.06 16.89 2.89
N LEU A 188 3.00 17.95 3.70
CA LEU A 188 2.91 17.87 5.15
C LEU A 188 1.45 18.04 5.57
N ALA A 189 0.84 17.02 6.12
CA ALA A 189 -0.47 17.10 6.76
C ALA A 189 -0.31 17.14 8.28
N VAL A 190 -0.97 18.12 8.91
CA VAL A 190 -0.95 18.32 10.35
C VAL A 190 -2.37 18.29 10.88
N THR A 191 -2.67 17.37 11.79
CA THR A 191 -4.01 17.20 12.36
C THR A 191 -3.97 17.03 13.86
N GLY A 192 -5.10 17.27 14.52
CA GLY A 192 -5.20 17.16 15.96
C GLY A 192 -5.28 18.51 16.67
N ASN A 193 -4.84 18.57 17.91
CA ASN A 193 -5.04 19.75 18.76
C ASN A 193 -3.96 20.83 18.54
N ILE A 194 -3.97 21.41 17.38
CA ILE A 194 -3.10 22.53 16.99
C ILE A 194 -3.89 23.49 16.12
N SER A 195 -3.75 24.79 16.29
CA SER A 195 -4.36 25.77 15.37
C SER A 195 -3.62 25.86 14.05
N PHE A 196 -4.30 26.36 13.02
CA PHE A 196 -3.65 26.55 11.71
C PHE A 196 -2.50 27.54 11.77
N GLU A 197 -2.66 28.65 12.51
CA GLU A 197 -1.64 29.68 12.67
C GLU A 197 -0.38 29.13 13.33
N GLU A 198 -0.53 28.28 14.35
CA GLU A 198 0.59 27.63 15.02
C GLU A 198 1.26 26.59 14.10
N ALA A 199 0.46 25.74 13.42
CA ALA A 199 0.98 24.78 12.47
C ALA A 199 1.75 25.45 11.32
N LEU A 200 1.22 26.55 10.78
CA LEU A 200 1.88 27.35 9.74
C LEU A 200 3.19 27.95 10.26
N HIS A 201 3.15 28.59 11.42
CA HIS A 201 4.35 29.19 12.03
C HIS A 201 5.47 28.14 12.23
N LEU A 202 5.15 26.97 12.77
CA LEU A 202 6.13 25.89 12.95
C LEU A 202 6.61 25.32 11.61
N THR A 203 5.74 25.22 10.63
CA THR A 203 6.11 24.78 9.28
C THR A 203 7.09 25.77 8.64
N GLU A 204 6.80 27.06 8.67
CA GLU A 204 7.68 28.10 8.14
C GLU A 204 9.03 28.13 8.88
N LYS A 205 9.01 28.00 10.20
CA LYS A 205 10.22 28.00 11.03
C LYS A 205 11.15 26.84 10.68
N TRP A 206 10.64 25.63 10.58
CA TRP A 206 11.45 24.42 10.48
C TRP A 206 11.69 23.99 9.02
N PHE A 207 10.69 24.06 8.17
CA PHE A 207 10.79 23.64 6.77
C PHE A 207 11.10 24.77 5.80
N GLY A 208 10.77 26.02 6.15
CA GLY A 208 11.03 27.17 5.29
C GLY A 208 12.50 27.33 4.85
N PRO A 209 13.50 27.11 5.73
CA PRO A 209 14.90 27.18 5.35
C PRO A 209 15.39 26.09 4.39
N ILE A 210 14.63 24.99 4.20
CA ILE A 210 15.04 23.90 3.31
C ILE A 210 14.90 24.35 1.85
N PRO A 211 15.95 24.27 1.04
CA PRO A 211 15.87 24.76 -0.32
C PRO A 211 14.97 23.88 -1.20
N ARG A 212 14.24 24.53 -2.11
CA ARG A 212 13.59 23.85 -3.22
C ARG A 212 14.63 23.10 -4.05
N ARG A 213 14.28 21.91 -4.56
CA ARG A 213 15.16 21.09 -5.41
C ARG A 213 14.53 20.87 -6.78
N GLU A 214 15.36 20.52 -7.75
CA GLU A 214 14.88 20.09 -9.06
C GLU A 214 14.43 18.62 -8.97
N VAL A 215 13.13 18.41 -9.12
CA VAL A 215 12.53 17.08 -9.12
C VAL A 215 12.32 16.64 -10.57
N PRO A 216 12.82 15.45 -10.97
CA PRO A 216 12.67 14.97 -12.34
C PRO A 216 11.19 14.83 -12.72
N LEU A 217 10.87 15.20 -13.95
CA LEU A 217 9.56 14.87 -14.52
C LEU A 217 9.47 13.35 -14.74
N ARG A 218 8.47 12.74 -14.15
CA ARG A 218 8.21 11.30 -14.30
C ARG A 218 7.74 11.03 -15.74
N GLN A 219 8.42 10.09 -16.40
CA GLN A 219 8.08 9.62 -17.74
C GLN A 219 8.11 8.09 -17.73
N LEU A 220 7.03 7.49 -17.24
CA LEU A 220 6.91 6.03 -17.17
C LEU A 220 6.33 5.50 -18.49
N PRO A 221 6.86 4.38 -19.00
CA PRO A 221 6.26 3.73 -20.15
C PRO A 221 4.89 3.16 -19.79
N PRO A 222 3.83 3.45 -20.55
CA PRO A 222 2.54 2.83 -20.30
C PRO A 222 2.61 1.33 -20.56
N GLU A 223 1.95 0.53 -19.70
CA GLU A 223 1.83 -0.90 -19.97
C GLU A 223 0.96 -1.12 -21.22
N PRO A 224 1.41 -1.90 -22.21
CA PRO A 224 0.60 -2.21 -23.38
C PRO A 224 -0.61 -3.06 -23.01
N VAL A 225 -1.72 -2.87 -23.72
CA VAL A 225 -2.93 -3.69 -23.53
C VAL A 225 -2.60 -5.16 -23.73
N GLN A 226 -2.97 -5.98 -22.77
CA GLN A 226 -2.80 -7.42 -22.86
C GLN A 226 -3.84 -8.03 -23.82
N THR A 227 -3.39 -8.89 -24.72
CA THR A 227 -4.20 -9.50 -25.80
C THR A 227 -4.31 -11.00 -25.71
N GLU A 228 -3.67 -11.62 -24.73
CA GLU A 228 -3.71 -13.06 -24.47
C GLU A 228 -3.54 -13.33 -22.97
N GLU A 229 -4.13 -14.40 -22.48
CA GLU A 229 -3.92 -14.84 -21.11
C GLU A 229 -2.45 -15.23 -20.89
N ARG A 230 -1.89 -14.81 -19.75
CA ARG A 230 -0.53 -15.18 -19.36
C ARG A 230 -0.57 -16.13 -18.18
N ARG A 231 0.12 -17.26 -18.30
CA ARG A 231 0.09 -18.32 -17.30
C ARG A 231 1.49 -18.71 -16.84
N LEU A 232 1.61 -19.05 -15.57
CA LEU A 232 2.83 -19.59 -14.99
C LEU A 232 2.47 -20.71 -14.01
N VAL A 233 3.21 -21.80 -14.08
CA VAL A 233 3.12 -22.89 -13.09
C VAL A 233 4.47 -22.99 -12.40
N VAL A 234 4.47 -22.94 -11.08
CA VAL A 234 5.68 -23.13 -10.26
C VAL A 234 5.43 -24.21 -9.23
N GLU A 235 6.50 -24.88 -8.83
CA GLU A 235 6.47 -25.85 -7.76
C GLU A 235 7.45 -25.40 -6.65
N ARG A 236 6.97 -25.35 -5.41
CA ARG A 236 7.72 -24.87 -4.24
C ARG A 236 7.44 -25.73 -3.02
N ASN A 237 8.35 -25.68 -2.06
CA ASN A 237 8.18 -26.35 -0.78
C ASN A 237 7.22 -25.57 0.14
N VAL A 238 5.93 -25.63 -0.15
CA VAL A 238 4.85 -24.95 0.59
C VAL A 238 3.84 -25.97 1.11
N PRO A 239 3.03 -25.60 2.14
CA PRO A 239 2.08 -26.54 2.74
C PRO A 239 0.97 -27.02 1.79
N LEU A 240 0.43 -26.13 0.96
CA LEU A 240 -0.73 -26.37 0.11
C LEU A 240 -0.55 -25.73 -1.26
N ASP A 241 -1.24 -26.26 -2.25
CA ASP A 241 -1.42 -25.59 -3.53
C ASP A 241 -2.12 -24.25 -3.34
N SER A 242 -1.81 -23.29 -4.19
CA SER A 242 -2.46 -21.97 -4.16
C SER A 242 -2.67 -21.44 -5.57
N LEU A 243 -3.84 -20.84 -5.79
CA LEU A 243 -4.22 -20.17 -7.02
C LEU A 243 -4.07 -18.67 -6.87
N PHE A 244 -3.37 -18.02 -7.80
CA PHE A 244 -3.31 -16.56 -7.90
C PHE A 244 -3.74 -16.14 -9.30
N MET A 245 -4.72 -15.25 -9.36
CA MET A 245 -5.19 -14.65 -10.61
C MET A 245 -5.10 -13.13 -10.50
N ALA A 246 -4.81 -12.48 -11.59
CA ALA A 246 -4.85 -11.02 -11.67
C ALA A 246 -5.43 -10.57 -13.01
N TYR A 247 -6.12 -9.44 -12.99
CA TYR A 247 -6.66 -8.80 -14.19
C TYR A 247 -6.23 -7.33 -14.19
N HIS A 248 -5.83 -6.80 -15.34
CA HIS A 248 -5.54 -5.38 -15.44
C HIS A 248 -6.80 -4.56 -15.19
N MET A 249 -6.63 -3.48 -14.44
CA MET A 249 -7.67 -2.50 -14.13
C MET A 249 -7.19 -1.07 -14.42
N CYS A 250 -8.10 -0.12 -14.32
CA CYS A 250 -7.80 1.30 -14.46
C CYS A 250 -6.89 1.81 -13.32
N ASP A 251 -6.40 3.03 -13.51
CA ASP A 251 -5.69 3.78 -12.46
C ASP A 251 -6.64 4.35 -11.40
N ARG A 252 -6.07 4.89 -10.33
CA ARG A 252 -6.82 5.46 -9.19
C ARG A 252 -7.65 6.70 -9.54
N ALA A 253 -7.28 7.45 -10.56
CA ALA A 253 -7.97 8.68 -10.97
C ALA A 253 -9.17 8.41 -11.87
N ASP A 254 -9.25 7.23 -12.47
CA ASP A 254 -10.36 6.82 -13.33
C ASP A 254 -11.65 6.63 -12.53
N SER A 255 -12.77 7.02 -13.13
CA SER A 255 -14.11 6.86 -12.53
C SER A 255 -14.49 5.41 -12.27
N ASP A 256 -13.94 4.46 -13.02
CA ASP A 256 -14.19 3.03 -12.87
C ASP A 256 -13.48 2.40 -11.67
N TYR A 257 -12.51 3.11 -11.09
CA TYR A 257 -11.83 2.64 -9.87
C TYR A 257 -12.83 2.23 -8.78
N TYR A 258 -13.84 3.04 -8.55
CA TYR A 258 -14.88 2.77 -7.54
C TYR A 258 -15.71 1.53 -7.85
N ALA A 259 -15.94 1.25 -9.13
CA ALA A 259 -16.62 0.04 -9.55
C ALA A 259 -15.74 -1.20 -9.33
N PHE A 260 -14.44 -1.14 -9.62
CA PHE A 260 -13.50 -2.22 -9.33
C PHE A 260 -13.42 -2.53 -7.84
N ASP A 261 -13.37 -1.50 -6.99
CA ASP A 261 -13.29 -1.68 -5.55
C ASP A 261 -14.58 -2.31 -4.99
N ILE A 262 -15.75 -1.84 -5.42
CA ILE A 262 -17.03 -2.44 -5.06
C ILE A 262 -17.12 -3.91 -5.55
N LEU A 263 -16.63 -4.23 -6.76
CA LEU A 263 -16.59 -5.61 -7.26
C LEU A 263 -15.72 -6.51 -6.38
N SER A 264 -14.58 -6.01 -5.91
CA SER A 264 -13.72 -6.76 -5.00
C SER A 264 -14.39 -7.03 -3.66
N ASP A 265 -15.12 -6.06 -3.14
CA ASP A 265 -15.89 -6.19 -1.89
C ASP A 265 -17.09 -7.15 -2.02
N ILE A 266 -17.80 -7.13 -3.14
CA ILE A 266 -18.86 -8.09 -3.44
C ILE A 266 -18.32 -9.53 -3.47
N LEU A 267 -17.15 -9.70 -4.08
CA LEU A 267 -16.50 -11.01 -4.18
C LEU A 267 -15.96 -11.52 -2.86
N SER A 268 -15.31 -10.67 -2.04
CA SER A 268 -14.47 -11.17 -0.95
C SER A 268 -14.65 -10.48 0.39
N ASN A 269 -15.37 -9.35 0.51
CA ASN A 269 -15.37 -8.61 1.77
C ASN A 269 -16.39 -9.14 2.81
N GLY A 270 -15.95 -10.10 3.61
CA GLY A 270 -16.69 -10.68 4.74
C GLY A 270 -17.43 -11.97 4.40
N ARG A 271 -18.04 -12.58 5.43
CA ARG A 271 -18.66 -13.92 5.33
C ARG A 271 -19.83 -14.01 4.35
N SER A 272 -20.47 -12.90 4.04
CA SER A 272 -21.60 -12.83 3.10
C SER A 272 -21.18 -12.38 1.69
N SER A 273 -19.90 -12.41 1.38
CA SER A 273 -19.38 -12.18 0.03
C SER A 273 -19.50 -13.44 -0.83
N ARG A 274 -19.58 -13.28 -2.15
CA ARG A 274 -19.86 -14.38 -3.08
C ARG A 274 -18.84 -15.50 -3.00
N LEU A 275 -17.55 -15.20 -3.10
CA LEU A 275 -16.48 -16.22 -3.04
C LEU A 275 -16.51 -16.98 -1.72
N ASN A 276 -16.79 -16.30 -0.59
CA ASN A 276 -16.88 -16.98 0.69
C ASN A 276 -18.11 -17.87 0.77
N GLN A 277 -19.29 -17.38 0.39
CA GLN A 277 -20.51 -18.17 0.46
C GLN A 277 -20.48 -19.35 -0.51
N HIS A 278 -20.24 -19.09 -1.79
CA HIS A 278 -20.35 -20.11 -2.81
C HIS A 278 -19.18 -21.09 -2.80
N LEU A 279 -17.93 -20.58 -2.72
CA LEU A 279 -16.75 -21.42 -2.91
C LEU A 279 -16.19 -21.98 -1.60
N VAL A 280 -16.36 -21.28 -0.47
CA VAL A 280 -15.87 -21.77 0.82
C VAL A 280 -16.96 -22.52 1.60
N GLN A 281 -18.16 -21.91 1.77
CA GLN A 281 -19.19 -22.47 2.64
C GLN A 281 -20.03 -23.56 1.93
N GLU A 282 -20.50 -23.31 0.71
CA GLU A 282 -21.44 -24.18 0.00
C GLU A 282 -20.71 -25.27 -0.79
N LYS A 283 -19.88 -24.90 -1.78
CA LYS A 283 -19.16 -25.84 -2.66
C LYS A 283 -17.94 -26.47 -1.97
N GLN A 284 -17.40 -25.86 -0.90
CA GLN A 284 -16.22 -26.30 -0.16
C GLN A 284 -14.98 -26.55 -1.03
N LEU A 285 -14.83 -25.76 -2.09
CA LEU A 285 -13.71 -25.86 -3.04
C LEU A 285 -12.45 -25.14 -2.56
N PHE A 286 -12.61 -24.19 -1.62
CA PHE A 286 -11.50 -23.44 -1.05
C PHE A 286 -11.52 -23.47 0.48
N SER A 287 -10.34 -23.53 1.08
CA SER A 287 -10.16 -23.28 2.51
C SER A 287 -10.16 -21.77 2.83
N SER A 288 -9.65 -20.97 1.90
CA SER A 288 -9.71 -19.50 1.92
C SER A 288 -9.58 -18.97 0.51
N ILE A 289 -10.29 -17.88 0.22
CA ILE A 289 -10.17 -17.14 -1.05
C ILE A 289 -10.50 -15.68 -0.81
N ASP A 290 -9.70 -14.80 -1.42
CA ASP A 290 -9.82 -13.36 -1.31
C ASP A 290 -9.74 -12.69 -2.69
N ALA A 291 -10.39 -11.53 -2.82
CA ALA A 291 -10.28 -10.63 -3.95
C ALA A 291 -10.04 -9.21 -3.45
N TYR A 292 -9.12 -8.49 -4.10
CA TYR A 292 -8.78 -7.10 -3.76
C TYR A 292 -8.18 -6.38 -4.96
N ILE A 293 -8.13 -5.06 -4.90
CA ILE A 293 -7.52 -4.23 -5.92
C ILE A 293 -6.20 -3.61 -5.44
N SER A 294 -5.27 -3.39 -6.37
CA SER A 294 -4.11 -2.54 -6.12
C SER A 294 -4.46 -1.10 -6.49
N GLY A 295 -4.85 -0.28 -5.53
CA GLY A 295 -5.25 1.12 -5.76
C GLY A 295 -4.08 2.04 -6.11
N THR A 296 -3.39 1.75 -7.21
CA THR A 296 -2.18 2.44 -7.68
C THR A 296 -2.50 3.66 -8.53
N LEU A 297 -1.57 4.63 -8.58
CA LEU A 297 -1.74 5.88 -9.35
C LEU A 297 -1.70 5.66 -10.87
N ASP A 298 -0.98 4.64 -11.34
CA ASP A 298 -1.07 4.14 -12.72
C ASP A 298 -1.94 2.88 -12.76
N ALA A 299 -2.24 2.36 -13.96
CA ALA A 299 -3.09 1.19 -14.16
C ALA A 299 -2.67 0.01 -13.27
N GLY A 300 -3.59 -0.44 -12.44
CA GLY A 300 -3.38 -1.45 -11.42
C GLY A 300 -3.82 -2.85 -11.80
N LEU A 301 -3.96 -3.70 -10.79
CA LEU A 301 -4.44 -5.07 -10.91
C LEU A 301 -5.60 -5.35 -9.95
N PHE A 302 -6.57 -6.08 -10.44
CA PHE A 302 -7.57 -6.76 -9.64
C PHE A 302 -7.05 -8.16 -9.32
N HIS A 303 -6.88 -8.49 -8.06
CA HIS A 303 -6.28 -9.74 -7.60
C HIS A 303 -7.34 -10.68 -7.06
N ILE A 304 -7.17 -11.97 -7.33
CA ILE A 304 -7.87 -13.07 -6.67
C ILE A 304 -6.82 -14.07 -6.21
N SER A 305 -6.85 -14.44 -4.95
CA SER A 305 -5.93 -15.43 -4.39
C SER A 305 -6.67 -16.42 -3.51
N GLY A 306 -6.40 -17.70 -3.69
CA GLY A 306 -7.11 -18.72 -2.93
C GLY A 306 -6.29 -19.99 -2.71
N LYS A 307 -6.60 -20.66 -1.61
CA LYS A 307 -6.06 -21.98 -1.27
C LYS A 307 -7.16 -23.01 -1.48
N PRO A 308 -7.06 -23.88 -2.50
CA PRO A 308 -8.02 -24.95 -2.68
C PRO A 308 -8.14 -25.84 -1.44
N ALA A 309 -9.31 -26.43 -1.26
CA ALA A 309 -9.53 -27.43 -0.22
C ALA A 309 -8.79 -28.73 -0.56
N ALA A 310 -8.55 -29.57 0.44
CA ALA A 310 -7.86 -30.84 0.24
C ALA A 310 -8.58 -31.69 -0.82
N GLY A 311 -7.84 -32.18 -1.81
CA GLY A 311 -8.35 -33.00 -2.91
C GLY A 311 -8.94 -32.22 -4.08
N VAL A 312 -9.01 -30.89 -4.03
CA VAL A 312 -9.44 -30.04 -5.13
C VAL A 312 -8.25 -29.62 -5.98
N SER A 313 -8.30 -29.85 -7.29
CA SER A 313 -7.24 -29.46 -8.21
C SER A 313 -7.23 -27.95 -8.46
N LEU A 314 -6.07 -27.41 -8.88
CA LEU A 314 -5.98 -25.99 -9.26
C LEU A 314 -6.86 -25.66 -10.47
N GLU A 315 -7.02 -26.59 -11.37
CA GLU A 315 -7.88 -26.48 -12.55
C GLU A 315 -9.37 -26.38 -12.16
N GLU A 316 -9.82 -27.21 -11.22
CA GLU A 316 -11.18 -27.16 -10.67
C GLU A 316 -11.41 -25.86 -9.88
N ALA A 317 -10.45 -25.47 -9.08
CA ALA A 317 -10.46 -24.22 -8.30
C ALA A 317 -10.56 -22.99 -9.23
N GLU A 318 -9.74 -22.93 -10.29
CA GLU A 318 -9.80 -21.85 -11.28
C GLU A 318 -11.15 -21.81 -12.01
N ALA A 319 -11.65 -22.96 -12.44
CA ALA A 319 -12.96 -23.06 -13.12
C ALA A 319 -14.08 -22.49 -12.26
N ALA A 320 -14.08 -22.80 -10.96
CA ALA A 320 -15.05 -22.28 -10.01
C ALA A 320 -14.96 -20.76 -9.84
N VAL A 321 -13.73 -20.19 -9.77
CA VAL A 321 -13.55 -18.73 -9.73
C VAL A 321 -14.06 -18.07 -11.01
N ARG A 322 -13.74 -18.64 -12.17
CA ARG A 322 -14.22 -18.11 -13.47
C ARG A 322 -15.74 -18.16 -13.59
N GLU A 323 -16.39 -19.17 -13.01
CA GLU A 323 -17.86 -19.25 -12.96
C GLU A 323 -18.44 -18.04 -12.20
N GLU A 324 -17.90 -17.70 -11.03
CA GLU A 324 -18.31 -16.52 -10.25
C GLU A 324 -18.06 -15.20 -11.00
N LEU A 325 -16.93 -15.08 -11.70
CA LEU A 325 -16.65 -13.90 -12.52
C LEU A 325 -17.59 -13.79 -13.73
N ASN A 326 -17.95 -14.93 -14.35
CA ASN A 326 -18.92 -14.98 -15.46
C ASN A 326 -20.33 -14.57 -15.01
N GLU A 327 -20.71 -14.88 -13.77
CA GLU A 327 -21.98 -14.41 -13.21
C GLU A 327 -22.00 -12.88 -13.10
N LEU A 328 -20.89 -12.24 -12.66
CA LEU A 328 -20.78 -10.78 -12.61
C LEU A 328 -20.86 -10.11 -13.99
N GLN A 329 -20.41 -10.82 -15.04
CA GLN A 329 -20.48 -10.33 -16.43
C GLN A 329 -21.86 -10.51 -17.06
N SER A 330 -22.61 -11.54 -16.68
CA SER A 330 -23.84 -11.96 -17.34
C SER A 330 -25.12 -11.48 -16.66
N ALA A 331 -25.06 -11.18 -15.36
CA ALA A 331 -26.20 -10.77 -14.57
C ALA A 331 -25.92 -9.48 -13.79
N LEU A 332 -26.94 -8.64 -13.64
CA LEU A 332 -26.86 -7.45 -12.78
C LEU A 332 -26.79 -7.87 -11.31
N ILE A 333 -25.95 -7.17 -10.57
CA ILE A 333 -25.86 -7.28 -9.12
C ILE A 333 -27.16 -6.80 -8.49
N GLN A 334 -27.67 -7.55 -7.51
CA GLN A 334 -28.88 -7.20 -6.81
C GLN A 334 -28.69 -5.91 -5.99
N GLU A 335 -29.70 -5.04 -5.99
CA GLU A 335 -29.71 -3.76 -5.29
C GLU A 335 -29.30 -3.92 -3.80
N GLN A 336 -29.84 -4.94 -3.13
CA GLN A 336 -29.55 -5.19 -1.72
C GLN A 336 -28.07 -5.53 -1.47
N GLU A 337 -27.44 -6.27 -2.38
CA GLU A 337 -26.02 -6.62 -2.30
C GLU A 337 -25.13 -5.39 -2.52
N LEU A 338 -25.46 -4.59 -3.52
CA LEU A 338 -24.76 -3.34 -3.80
C LEU A 338 -24.88 -2.34 -2.64
N GLU A 339 -26.08 -2.14 -2.12
CA GLU A 339 -26.30 -1.25 -0.97
C GLU A 339 -25.56 -1.72 0.31
N LYS A 340 -25.47 -3.03 0.53
CA LYS A 340 -24.67 -3.57 1.64
C LYS A 340 -23.22 -3.13 1.56
N VAL A 341 -22.59 -3.22 0.38
CA VAL A 341 -21.19 -2.84 0.19
C VAL A 341 -21.01 -1.33 0.33
N LYS A 342 -21.86 -0.52 -0.28
CA LYS A 342 -21.85 0.94 -0.14
C LYS A 342 -21.98 1.40 1.32
N ASN A 343 -22.90 0.80 2.06
CA ASN A 343 -23.11 1.10 3.48
C ASN A 343 -21.88 0.74 4.31
N LYS A 344 -21.23 -0.40 4.00
CA LYS A 344 -20.00 -0.81 4.67
C LYS A 344 -18.86 0.17 4.41
N PHE A 345 -18.67 0.59 3.16
CA PHE A 345 -17.67 1.59 2.80
C PHE A 345 -17.91 2.90 3.55
N GLU A 346 -19.12 3.46 3.49
CA GLU A 346 -19.46 4.70 4.18
C GLU A 346 -19.22 4.61 5.69
N SER A 347 -19.63 3.50 6.32
CA SER A 347 -19.38 3.24 7.73
C SER A 347 -17.87 3.21 8.05
N THR A 348 -17.08 2.54 7.22
CA THR A 348 -15.62 2.46 7.38
C THR A 348 -14.98 3.85 7.27
N GLN A 349 -15.42 4.69 6.33
CA GLN A 349 -14.94 6.06 6.17
C GLN A 349 -15.29 6.93 7.38
N ILE A 350 -16.53 6.85 7.86
CA ILE A 350 -16.97 7.63 9.03
C ILE A 350 -16.14 7.25 10.28
N PHE A 351 -15.96 5.96 10.54
CA PHE A 351 -15.17 5.50 11.69
C PHE A 351 -13.67 5.78 11.51
N GLY A 352 -13.15 5.67 10.28
CA GLY A 352 -11.76 6.01 9.97
C GLY A 352 -11.42 7.47 10.25
N ASN A 353 -12.35 8.37 9.97
CA ASN A 353 -12.19 9.81 10.17
C ASN A 353 -12.29 10.27 11.65
N ILE A 354 -12.60 9.38 12.58
CA ILE A 354 -12.49 9.65 14.02
C ILE A 354 -11.02 9.69 14.46
N ASN A 355 -10.15 8.96 13.76
CA ASN A 355 -8.73 8.92 14.06
C ASN A 355 -8.00 10.07 13.34
N TYR A 356 -7.46 11.02 14.11
CA TYR A 356 -6.74 12.18 13.61
C TYR A 356 -5.52 11.81 12.72
N LEU A 357 -4.83 10.70 13.00
CA LEU A 357 -3.73 10.22 12.16
C LEU A 357 -4.24 9.73 10.79
N ASN A 358 -5.36 8.99 10.76
CA ASN A 358 -5.97 8.59 9.48
C ASN A 358 -6.39 9.82 8.66
N VAL A 359 -6.92 10.84 9.33
CA VAL A 359 -7.27 12.11 8.68
C VAL A 359 -6.01 12.76 8.07
N ALA A 360 -4.88 12.82 8.82
CA ALA A 360 -3.62 13.35 8.29
C ALA A 360 -3.14 12.60 7.06
N THR A 361 -3.12 11.27 7.11
CA THR A 361 -2.69 10.42 5.99
C THR A 361 -3.57 10.61 4.75
N ASN A 362 -4.89 10.63 4.95
CA ASN A 362 -5.84 10.85 3.85
C ASN A 362 -5.71 12.25 3.26
N LEU A 363 -5.60 13.30 4.08
CA LEU A 363 -5.41 14.67 3.61
C LEU A 363 -4.13 14.81 2.77
N ALA A 364 -3.01 14.21 3.23
CA ALA A 364 -1.76 14.23 2.49
C ALA A 364 -1.91 13.53 1.14
N TRP A 365 -2.57 12.38 1.11
CA TRP A 365 -2.78 11.61 -0.11
C TRP A 365 -3.68 12.35 -1.12
N PHE A 366 -4.81 12.90 -0.67
CA PHE A 366 -5.70 13.66 -1.55
C PHE A 366 -5.06 14.97 -2.03
N GLU A 367 -4.29 15.65 -1.19
CA GLU A 367 -3.56 16.85 -1.60
C GLU A 367 -2.46 16.55 -2.61
N LEU A 368 -1.79 15.40 -2.48
CA LEU A 368 -0.78 14.99 -3.45
C LEU A 368 -1.38 14.74 -4.84
N ASN A 369 -2.55 14.12 -4.90
CA ASN A 369 -3.18 13.64 -6.13
C ASN A 369 -4.28 14.58 -6.67
N GLY A 370 -4.48 15.74 -6.06
CA GLY A 370 -5.50 16.69 -6.48
C GLY A 370 -5.75 17.75 -5.43
N ARG A 371 -6.80 17.59 -4.63
CA ARG A 371 -7.17 18.51 -3.58
C ARG A 371 -7.59 17.75 -2.32
N ALA A 372 -7.12 18.20 -1.18
CA ALA A 372 -7.45 17.60 0.12
C ALA A 372 -8.97 17.48 0.36
N GLU A 373 -9.76 18.46 -0.12
CA GLU A 373 -11.21 18.48 0.01
C GLU A 373 -11.93 17.35 -0.76
N ASP A 374 -11.26 16.72 -1.71
CA ASP A 374 -11.82 15.58 -2.45
C ASP A 374 -12.00 14.33 -1.58
N MET A 375 -11.33 14.27 -0.42
CA MET A 375 -11.55 13.26 0.60
C MET A 375 -13.02 13.17 1.05
N GLU A 376 -13.72 14.31 1.16
CA GLU A 376 -15.12 14.34 1.57
C GLU A 376 -16.09 13.86 0.47
N LYS A 377 -15.63 13.82 -0.79
CA LYS A 377 -16.44 13.36 -1.95
C LYS A 377 -16.35 11.85 -2.19
N GLU A 378 -15.47 11.16 -1.51
CA GLU A 378 -15.27 9.71 -1.74
C GLU A 378 -16.57 8.92 -1.53
N VAL A 379 -17.31 9.20 -0.45
CA VAL A 379 -18.59 8.51 -0.18
C VAL A 379 -19.59 8.76 -1.32
N GLU A 380 -19.68 9.98 -1.83
CA GLU A 380 -20.57 10.31 -2.95
C GLU A 380 -20.20 9.54 -4.23
N ARG A 381 -18.90 9.39 -4.50
CA ARG A 381 -18.39 8.62 -5.65
C ARG A 381 -18.75 7.16 -5.58
N TYR A 382 -18.58 6.53 -4.40
CA TYR A 382 -19.03 5.15 -4.18
C TYR A 382 -20.55 5.01 -4.28
N ARG A 383 -21.32 5.97 -3.72
CA ARG A 383 -22.77 5.99 -3.81
C ARG A 383 -23.28 6.12 -5.25
N ALA A 384 -22.55 6.82 -6.11
CA ALA A 384 -22.91 7.03 -7.51
C ALA A 384 -22.74 5.78 -8.40
N VAL A 385 -22.02 4.76 -7.97
CA VAL A 385 -21.82 3.53 -8.75
C VAL A 385 -23.14 2.76 -8.87
N THR A 386 -23.50 2.37 -10.08
CA THR A 386 -24.73 1.61 -10.39
C THR A 386 -24.43 0.14 -10.70
N ALA A 387 -25.44 -0.74 -10.59
CA ALA A 387 -25.34 -2.14 -10.98
C ALA A 387 -24.97 -2.30 -12.48
N ASP A 388 -25.50 -1.44 -13.35
CA ASP A 388 -25.13 -1.42 -14.78
C ASP A 388 -23.66 -1.11 -14.98
N ARG A 389 -23.10 -0.13 -14.21
CA ARG A 389 -21.68 0.19 -14.30
C ARG A 389 -20.81 -0.95 -13.83
N LEU A 390 -21.15 -1.61 -12.72
CA LEU A 390 -20.45 -2.79 -12.23
C LEU A 390 -20.41 -3.91 -13.26
N ASN A 391 -21.55 -4.19 -13.90
CA ASN A 391 -21.63 -5.21 -14.93
C ASN A 391 -20.77 -4.83 -16.16
N ALA A 392 -20.81 -3.59 -16.63
CA ALA A 392 -19.99 -3.12 -17.75
C ALA A 392 -18.48 -3.22 -17.44
N VAL A 393 -18.07 -2.87 -16.23
CA VAL A 393 -16.68 -3.00 -15.78
C VAL A 393 -16.28 -4.48 -15.70
N ALA A 394 -17.11 -5.34 -15.12
CA ALA A 394 -16.87 -6.77 -15.06
C ALA A 394 -16.68 -7.41 -16.46
N GLN A 395 -17.54 -7.04 -17.43
CA GLN A 395 -17.43 -7.50 -18.83
C GLN A 395 -16.11 -7.08 -19.49
N THR A 396 -15.57 -5.93 -19.13
CA THR A 396 -14.31 -5.44 -19.70
C THR A 396 -13.10 -6.04 -18.99
N ALA A 397 -13.15 -6.10 -17.65
CA ALA A 397 -12.04 -6.49 -16.81
C ALA A 397 -11.76 -8.00 -16.82
N PHE A 398 -12.81 -8.82 -16.67
CA PHE A 398 -12.66 -10.27 -16.45
C PHE A 398 -12.67 -11.10 -17.74
N ARG A 399 -12.28 -10.47 -18.86
CA ARG A 399 -12.03 -11.21 -20.10
C ARG A 399 -10.78 -12.08 -19.94
N GLU A 400 -10.79 -13.25 -20.56
CA GLU A 400 -9.69 -14.21 -20.48
C GLU A 400 -8.36 -13.59 -20.91
N GLU A 401 -8.34 -12.87 -22.03
CA GLU A 401 -7.13 -12.22 -22.54
C GLU A 401 -6.55 -11.13 -21.63
N ASN A 402 -7.35 -10.59 -20.71
CA ASN A 402 -6.89 -9.62 -19.69
C ASN A 402 -6.34 -10.30 -18.43
N GLY A 403 -6.44 -11.62 -18.35
CA GLY A 403 -6.11 -12.43 -17.19
C GLY A 403 -4.65 -12.84 -17.12
N VAL A 404 -4.17 -12.97 -15.89
CA VAL A 404 -2.88 -13.56 -15.53
C VAL A 404 -3.14 -14.65 -14.49
N VAL A 405 -2.63 -15.85 -14.69
CA VAL A 405 -2.86 -17.00 -13.80
C VAL A 405 -1.53 -17.60 -13.35
N LEU A 406 -1.36 -17.73 -12.05
CA LEU A 406 -0.23 -18.39 -11.43
C LEU A 406 -0.72 -19.60 -10.62
N TYR A 407 -0.34 -20.79 -11.06
CA TYR A 407 -0.49 -22.03 -10.30
C TYR A 407 0.75 -22.22 -9.43
N TYR A 408 0.54 -22.17 -8.14
CA TYR A 408 1.60 -22.34 -7.16
C TYR A 408 1.44 -23.71 -6.49
N LYS A 409 2.16 -24.70 -7.00
CA LYS A 409 2.03 -26.10 -6.59
C LYS A 409 2.93 -26.42 -5.40
N SER A 410 2.42 -27.20 -4.46
CA SER A 410 3.19 -27.76 -3.35
C SER A 410 4.03 -28.94 -3.83
N SER A 411 5.34 -28.90 -3.53
CA SER A 411 6.21 -30.07 -3.72
C SER A 411 6.13 -31.08 -2.57
N ARG A 412 5.41 -30.76 -1.49
CA ARG A 412 5.09 -31.68 -0.40
C ARG A 412 3.95 -32.56 -0.89
N GLY A 413 4.22 -33.73 -1.45
CA GLY A 413 3.14 -34.66 -1.84
C GLY A 413 2.21 -35.00 -0.67
N GLU A 414 1.02 -35.55 -0.94
CA GLU A 414 -0.08 -35.90 -0.01
C GLU A 414 0.30 -36.70 1.28
N LYS A 415 1.58 -36.91 1.54
CA LYS A 415 2.06 -37.79 2.60
C LYS A 415 2.39 -37.17 3.95
N ASP A 416 2.29 -35.83 4.10
CA ASP A 416 2.62 -35.14 5.36
C ASP A 416 1.40 -34.51 6.07
N GLU A 417 0.27 -35.21 6.15
CA GLU A 417 -0.87 -34.79 6.98
C GLU A 417 -0.57 -34.72 8.49
N THR A 418 0.57 -35.22 8.93
CA THR A 418 0.91 -35.35 10.36
C THR A 418 1.47 -34.09 10.99
N CYS A 419 1.76 -33.02 10.24
CA CYS A 419 2.42 -31.81 10.77
C CYS A 419 1.49 -30.60 10.99
N LEU A 420 0.18 -30.73 10.77
CA LEU A 420 -0.78 -29.60 10.90
C LEU A 420 -1.35 -29.41 12.33
N LEU A 421 -0.86 -30.16 13.34
CA LEU A 421 -1.39 -30.11 14.72
C LEU A 421 -0.50 -29.35 15.73
N TYR A 422 0.49 -28.58 15.29
CA TYR A 422 1.19 -27.67 16.19
C TYR A 422 0.73 -26.23 15.98
N THR A 423 -0.41 -25.90 16.57
CA THR A 423 -0.69 -24.53 16.98
C THR A 423 0.22 -24.20 18.14
N SER A 424 1.13 -23.25 17.97
CA SER A 424 1.89 -22.69 19.10
C SER A 424 0.87 -22.17 20.13
N PRO A 425 1.08 -22.45 21.43
CA PRO A 425 0.17 -21.93 22.47
C PRO A 425 0.15 -20.41 22.41
N SER A 426 -1.06 -19.86 22.48
CA SER A 426 -1.28 -18.41 22.55
C SER A 426 -0.55 -17.83 23.77
N PRO A 427 0.09 -16.66 23.67
CA PRO A 427 0.72 -15.99 24.81
C PRO A 427 -0.23 -15.67 25.98
N ARG A 428 -1.52 -15.97 25.87
CA ARG A 428 -2.54 -15.75 26.91
C ARG A 428 -2.65 -16.87 27.94
N ASP A 429 -2.03 -18.04 27.71
CA ASP A 429 -2.18 -19.18 28.63
C ASP A 429 -1.11 -19.23 29.74
N GLY A 430 -0.28 -18.18 29.87
CA GLY A 430 0.80 -18.09 30.86
C GLY A 430 0.59 -17.13 32.04
N ALA A 431 -0.61 -16.59 32.25
CA ALA A 431 -0.85 -15.63 33.32
C ALA A 431 -1.91 -16.13 34.32
N THR A 432 -1.59 -17.19 35.07
CA THR A 432 -2.22 -17.52 36.37
C THR A 432 -1.25 -18.30 37.23
N SER A 433 -0.47 -17.58 38.02
CA SER A 433 -0.05 -17.92 39.40
C SER A 433 0.77 -16.76 39.95
#